data_c1ae38dd77bc03182c06ad904e90d0b8
#
_entry.id   c1ae38dd77bc03182c06ad904e90d0b8
#
_cell.length_a   1.000
_cell.length_b   1.000
_cell.length_c   1.000
_cell.angle_alpha   90.00
_cell.angle_beta   90.00
_cell.angle_gamma   90.00
#
_symmetry.space_group_name_H-M   'P 1'
#
loop_
_entity.id
_entity.type
_entity.pdbx_description
1 polymer ?
#
loop_
_entity_poly.entity_id
_entity_poly.type
_entity_poly.pdbx_seq_one_letter_code
_entity_poly.pdbx_strand_id
1 'polypeptide(L)'
;LRPLDRLYSEHAARFEEASPQPPDPLMCGGPGSLLTWEGLGRAGREHVAAGPDAAGIAALTGAAAAGRPAMEPLRVYVGLNSAEDPAARAELALAELIRIGAFERSNLVIVTPTGTGWIDPEGRSAMEYVLRGDVASVSVQYSYLASWIALLVAPDYGAETAREVFAAVYGHWTGLPRDRRPRLYLNGLSLGAFNSDLSHDLHQVIADPHAGALWSGPPFNSRTWKSVTADRIVGTPVWAPRFRDGSVIRFTTQQNLLAQAEAPWGPYRVVFLQYPSDAITFYDPAS
;
A
#
# COMPACT_ATOMS: atom_id res chain seq x y z
N LEU A 1 13.34 -6.65 19.81
CA LEU A 1 12.26 -6.95 18.86
C LEU A 1 12.47 -8.30 18.16
N ARG A 2 13.67 -8.60 17.62
CA ARG A 2 13.96 -9.88 16.94
C ARG A 2 13.52 -11.14 17.71
N PRO A 3 13.65 -11.26 19.05
CA PRO A 3 13.15 -12.44 19.77
C PRO A 3 11.62 -12.56 19.77
N LEU A 4 10.90 -11.44 19.88
CA LEU A 4 9.44 -11.42 19.83
C LEU A 4 8.92 -11.73 18.43
N ASP A 5 9.48 -11.10 17.40
CA ASP A 5 9.16 -11.40 16.01
C ASP A 5 9.36 -12.89 15.68
N ARG A 6 10.43 -13.50 16.21
CA ARG A 6 10.70 -14.92 16.04
C ARG A 6 9.65 -15.80 16.70
N LEU A 7 9.23 -15.48 17.92
CA LEU A 7 8.20 -16.21 18.64
C LEU A 7 6.84 -16.14 17.91
N TYR A 8 6.46 -14.96 17.42
CA TYR A 8 5.24 -14.78 16.63
C TYR A 8 5.32 -15.44 15.26
N SER A 9 6.47 -15.44 14.62
CA SER A 9 6.73 -16.15 13.37
C SER A 9 6.54 -17.67 13.54
N GLU A 10 7.10 -18.25 14.59
CA GLU A 10 6.96 -19.68 14.90
C GLU A 10 5.51 -20.04 15.23
N HIS A 11 4.78 -19.13 15.88
CA HIS A 11 3.36 -19.33 16.18
C HIS A 11 2.49 -19.22 14.91
N ALA A 12 2.75 -18.26 14.07
CA ALA A 12 2.06 -18.11 12.78
C ALA A 12 2.28 -19.32 11.87
N ALA A 13 3.49 -19.86 11.82
CA ALA A 13 3.81 -21.03 11.03
C ALA A 13 3.04 -22.31 11.46
N ARG A 14 2.66 -22.43 12.75
CA ARG A 14 1.91 -23.58 13.26
C ARG A 14 0.44 -23.63 12.82
N PHE A 15 -0.13 -22.48 12.44
CA PHE A 15 -1.52 -22.35 12.04
C PHE A 15 -1.69 -22.15 10.52
N GLU A 16 -0.64 -22.38 9.75
CA GLU A 16 -0.65 -22.15 8.32
C GLU A 16 -1.29 -23.34 7.58
N GLU A 17 -2.44 -23.09 6.94
CA GLU A 17 -2.93 -24.00 5.91
C GLU A 17 -1.96 -23.96 4.72
N ALA A 18 -1.60 -25.14 4.21
CA ALA A 18 -0.71 -25.27 3.07
C ALA A 18 -1.40 -24.76 1.80
N SER A 19 -1.19 -23.48 1.46
CA SER A 19 -1.59 -22.97 0.15
C SER A 19 -0.63 -23.48 -0.92
N PRO A 20 -1.13 -24.02 -2.05
CA PRO A 20 -0.27 -24.50 -3.11
C PRO A 20 0.49 -23.35 -3.77
N GLN A 21 1.75 -23.62 -4.14
CA GLN A 21 2.56 -22.67 -4.90
C GLN A 21 1.90 -22.40 -6.26
N PRO A 22 1.79 -21.13 -6.68
CA PRO A 22 1.19 -20.82 -7.98
C PRO A 22 2.05 -21.34 -9.13
N PRO A 23 1.42 -21.86 -10.18
CA PRO A 23 2.13 -22.39 -11.36
C PRO A 23 2.58 -21.28 -12.33
N ASP A 24 2.04 -20.07 -12.22
CA ASP A 24 2.32 -18.98 -13.16
C ASP A 24 3.67 -18.33 -12.83
N PRO A 25 4.62 -18.24 -13.79
CA PRO A 25 5.91 -17.61 -13.60
C PRO A 25 5.85 -16.09 -13.36
N LEU A 26 4.75 -15.42 -13.68
CA LEU A 26 4.54 -14.01 -13.36
C LEU A 26 4.00 -13.79 -11.94
N MET A 27 3.57 -14.83 -11.26
CA MET A 27 3.17 -14.74 -9.86
C MET A 27 4.40 -14.77 -8.95
N CYS A 28 4.45 -13.87 -7.99
CA CYS A 28 5.44 -13.84 -6.93
C CYS A 28 5.42 -15.16 -6.14
N GLY A 29 6.58 -15.77 -5.93
CA GLY A 29 6.69 -17.10 -5.32
C GLY A 29 6.42 -18.27 -6.28
N GLY A 30 6.06 -18.02 -7.53
CA GLY A 30 5.91 -19.01 -8.59
C GLY A 30 7.25 -19.43 -9.22
N PRO A 31 7.21 -20.25 -10.29
CA PRO A 31 8.42 -20.66 -11.00
C PRO A 31 9.23 -19.49 -11.53
N GLY A 32 10.52 -19.43 -11.19
CA GLY A 32 11.42 -18.35 -11.61
C GLY A 32 11.32 -17.05 -10.78
N SER A 33 10.44 -16.98 -9.79
CA SER A 33 10.42 -15.89 -8.82
C SER A 33 11.73 -15.83 -8.04
N LEU A 34 12.19 -14.62 -7.74
CA LEU A 34 13.33 -14.38 -6.86
C LEU A 34 12.99 -14.64 -5.38
N LEU A 35 11.70 -14.80 -5.09
CA LEU A 35 11.14 -15.06 -3.78
C LEU A 35 10.63 -16.51 -3.70
N THR A 36 10.95 -17.21 -2.62
CA THR A 36 10.39 -18.54 -2.40
C THR A 36 8.97 -18.43 -1.84
N TRP A 37 8.09 -19.37 -2.19
CA TRP A 37 6.71 -19.39 -1.70
C TRP A 37 6.62 -19.42 -0.18
N GLU A 38 7.49 -20.19 0.47
CA GLU A 38 7.61 -20.23 1.93
C GLU A 38 8.10 -18.90 2.51
N GLY A 39 9.04 -18.25 1.84
CA GLY A 39 9.63 -16.97 2.26
C GLY A 39 8.65 -15.80 2.27
N LEU A 40 7.55 -15.90 1.51
CA LEU A 40 6.49 -14.88 1.53
C LEU A 40 5.78 -14.84 2.89
N GLY A 41 5.81 -15.92 3.66
CA GLY A 41 5.01 -16.06 4.86
C GLY A 41 3.50 -16.12 4.57
N ARG A 42 2.69 -16.32 5.60
CA ARG A 42 1.24 -16.45 5.46
C ARG A 42 0.60 -15.22 4.77
N ALA A 43 0.88 -14.03 5.29
CA ALA A 43 0.29 -12.80 4.76
C ALA A 43 0.64 -12.56 3.28
N GLY A 44 1.87 -12.91 2.89
CA GLY A 44 2.31 -12.79 1.50
C GLY A 44 1.63 -13.79 0.59
N ARG A 45 1.50 -15.05 1.00
CA ARG A 45 0.79 -16.07 0.23
C ARG A 45 -0.69 -15.73 0.05
N GLU A 46 -1.37 -15.29 1.11
CA GLU A 46 -2.74 -14.79 1.04
C GLU A 46 -2.85 -13.59 0.08
N HIS A 47 -1.92 -12.64 0.16
CA HIS A 47 -1.92 -11.47 -0.72
C HIS A 47 -1.74 -11.85 -2.20
N VAL A 48 -0.83 -12.76 -2.50
CA VAL A 48 -0.54 -13.16 -3.88
C VAL A 48 -1.65 -14.05 -4.46
N ALA A 49 -2.13 -15.03 -3.69
CA ALA A 49 -3.06 -16.05 -4.17
C ALA A 49 -4.53 -15.60 -4.16
N ALA A 50 -4.92 -14.76 -3.18
CA ALA A 50 -6.31 -14.36 -2.99
C ALA A 50 -6.60 -13.01 -3.65
N GLY A 51 -7.16 -12.97 -4.80
CA GLY A 51 -7.56 -11.73 -5.45
C GLY A 51 -8.23 -12.03 -6.79
N PRO A 52 -8.85 -11.05 -7.41
CA PRO A 52 -9.44 -11.27 -8.71
C PRO A 52 -8.36 -11.56 -9.74
N ASP A 53 -8.62 -12.54 -10.59
CA ASP A 53 -7.88 -12.78 -11.81
C ASP A 53 -8.49 -11.97 -12.99
N ALA A 54 -7.86 -12.02 -14.14
CA ALA A 54 -8.33 -11.32 -15.34
C ALA A 54 -9.76 -11.73 -15.72
N ALA A 55 -10.13 -12.99 -15.52
CA ALA A 55 -11.45 -13.50 -15.84
C ALA A 55 -12.53 -12.94 -14.88
N GLY A 56 -12.25 -12.93 -13.57
CA GLY A 56 -13.12 -12.35 -12.55
C GLY A 56 -13.29 -10.84 -12.75
N ILE A 57 -12.21 -10.14 -13.10
CA ILE A 57 -12.25 -8.71 -13.42
C ILE A 57 -13.12 -8.47 -14.66
N ALA A 58 -12.94 -9.24 -15.73
CA ALA A 58 -13.74 -9.12 -16.95
C ALA A 58 -15.23 -9.40 -16.68
N ALA A 59 -15.54 -10.40 -15.87
CA ALA A 59 -16.90 -10.76 -15.50
C ALA A 59 -17.62 -9.63 -14.76
N LEU A 60 -16.94 -9.00 -13.78
CA LEU A 60 -17.55 -7.93 -12.98
C LEU A 60 -17.62 -6.60 -13.72
N THR A 61 -16.59 -6.24 -14.47
CA THR A 61 -16.48 -4.92 -15.10
C THR A 61 -17.03 -4.86 -16.52
N GLY A 62 -17.47 -5.99 -17.06
CA GLY A 62 -17.89 -6.17 -18.45
C GLY A 62 -16.69 -6.35 -19.39
N ALA A 63 -16.68 -7.44 -20.15
CA ALA A 63 -15.57 -7.84 -21.03
C ALA A 63 -15.17 -6.78 -22.06
N ALA A 64 -16.09 -5.90 -22.44
CA ALA A 64 -15.90 -4.90 -23.50
C ALA A 64 -16.00 -3.44 -22.99
N ALA A 65 -16.15 -3.21 -21.70
CA ALA A 65 -16.24 -1.84 -21.18
C ALA A 65 -14.99 -1.04 -21.54
N ALA A 66 -15.17 -0.01 -22.34
CA ALA A 66 -14.14 0.95 -22.76
C ALA A 66 -13.02 0.41 -23.70
N GLY A 67 -13.23 -0.67 -24.42
CA GLY A 67 -12.26 -1.14 -25.45
C GLY A 67 -10.91 -1.64 -24.91
N ARG A 68 -10.80 -1.85 -23.59
CA ARG A 68 -9.59 -2.38 -22.93
C ARG A 68 -9.88 -3.76 -22.32
N PRO A 69 -9.11 -4.80 -22.68
CA PRO A 69 -9.24 -6.10 -22.05
C PRO A 69 -8.89 -6.00 -20.56
N ALA A 70 -9.48 -6.85 -19.73
CA ALA A 70 -9.02 -7.06 -18.38
C ALA A 70 -7.64 -7.75 -18.41
N MET A 71 -6.78 -7.39 -17.46
CA MET A 71 -5.43 -7.94 -17.32
C MET A 71 -5.31 -8.68 -15.99
N GLU A 72 -4.35 -9.59 -15.90
CA GLU A 72 -3.96 -10.20 -14.64
C GLU A 72 -3.23 -9.17 -13.77
N PRO A 73 -3.69 -8.86 -12.55
CA PRO A 73 -2.95 -7.96 -11.65
C PRO A 73 -1.60 -8.59 -11.25
N LEU A 74 -0.55 -7.77 -11.22
CA LEU A 74 0.77 -8.21 -10.75
C LEU A 74 0.95 -7.87 -9.28
N ARG A 75 1.31 -8.86 -8.46
CA ARG A 75 1.44 -8.69 -7.01
C ARG A 75 2.80 -9.18 -6.55
N VAL A 76 3.61 -8.28 -5.98
CA VAL A 76 4.88 -8.60 -5.33
C VAL A 76 4.72 -8.45 -3.83
N TYR A 77 5.13 -9.47 -3.10
CA TYR A 77 5.19 -9.43 -1.65
C TYR A 77 6.49 -10.02 -1.14
N VAL A 78 7.23 -9.25 -0.36
CA VAL A 78 8.49 -9.70 0.26
C VAL A 78 8.23 -9.96 1.74
N GLY A 79 8.34 -11.22 2.16
CA GLY A 79 8.19 -11.60 3.57
C GLY A 79 9.37 -11.13 4.41
N LEU A 80 9.18 -11.04 5.72
CA LEU A 80 10.18 -10.53 6.67
C LEU A 80 11.50 -11.34 6.64
N ASN A 81 11.38 -12.65 6.39
CA ASN A 81 12.53 -13.56 6.38
C ASN A 81 13.18 -13.71 4.98
N SER A 82 12.70 -12.99 3.96
CA SER A 82 13.26 -13.09 2.60
C SER A 82 14.65 -12.48 2.48
N ALA A 83 15.00 -11.51 3.34
CA ALA A 83 16.35 -10.94 3.46
C ALA A 83 16.57 -10.33 4.86
N GLU A 84 17.85 -10.10 5.22
CA GLU A 84 18.24 -9.76 6.60
C GLU A 84 17.75 -8.39 7.06
N ASP A 85 17.81 -7.38 6.21
CA ASP A 85 17.53 -5.98 6.56
C ASP A 85 16.50 -5.33 5.61
N PRO A 86 15.95 -4.15 5.96
CA PRO A 86 14.97 -3.47 5.15
C PRO A 86 15.46 -3.11 3.74
N ALA A 87 16.72 -2.70 3.60
CA ALA A 87 17.28 -2.31 2.31
C ALA A 87 17.39 -3.53 1.37
N ALA A 88 17.91 -4.65 1.86
CA ALA A 88 17.98 -5.89 1.07
C ALA A 88 16.60 -6.42 0.65
N ARG A 89 15.57 -6.27 1.53
CA ARG A 89 14.18 -6.60 1.16
C ARG A 89 13.62 -5.67 0.09
N ALA A 90 13.94 -4.37 0.16
CA ALA A 90 13.52 -3.39 -0.83
C ALA A 90 14.16 -3.63 -2.21
N GLU A 91 15.44 -3.96 -2.25
CA GLU A 91 16.19 -4.36 -3.45
C GLU A 91 15.56 -5.62 -4.08
N LEU A 92 15.25 -6.62 -3.26
CA LEU A 92 14.61 -7.85 -3.71
C LEU A 92 13.20 -7.58 -4.27
N ALA A 93 12.44 -6.69 -3.63
CA ALA A 93 11.14 -6.25 -4.12
C ALA A 93 11.23 -5.55 -5.48
N LEU A 94 12.21 -4.66 -5.66
CA LEU A 94 12.46 -3.98 -6.93
C LEU A 94 12.88 -4.98 -8.02
N ALA A 95 13.80 -5.89 -7.71
CA ALA A 95 14.24 -6.90 -8.66
C ALA A 95 13.08 -7.80 -9.14
N GLU A 96 12.18 -8.19 -8.22
CA GLU A 96 10.99 -8.97 -8.57
C GLU A 96 9.98 -8.16 -9.40
N LEU A 97 9.76 -6.88 -9.08
CA LEU A 97 8.93 -5.98 -9.91
C LEU A 97 9.45 -5.87 -11.35
N ILE A 98 10.77 -5.74 -11.51
CA ILE A 98 11.41 -5.68 -12.83
C ILE A 98 11.22 -7.02 -13.55
N ARG A 99 11.45 -8.14 -12.87
CA ARG A 99 11.35 -9.48 -13.45
C ARG A 99 9.95 -9.76 -14.04
N ILE A 100 8.88 -9.36 -13.33
CA ILE A 100 7.49 -9.60 -13.76
C ILE A 100 6.95 -8.52 -14.71
N GLY A 101 7.74 -7.53 -15.12
CA GLY A 101 7.29 -6.45 -16.01
C GLY A 101 6.33 -5.46 -15.34
N ALA A 102 6.43 -5.25 -14.03
CA ALA A 102 5.53 -4.38 -13.28
C ALA A 102 5.51 -2.93 -13.77
N PHE A 103 6.64 -2.44 -14.25
CA PHE A 103 6.79 -1.07 -14.77
C PHE A 103 6.18 -0.87 -16.17
N GLU A 104 5.71 -1.93 -16.82
CA GLU A 104 5.00 -1.87 -18.10
C GLU A 104 3.47 -1.72 -17.90
N ARG A 105 2.99 -1.82 -16.65
CA ARG A 105 1.60 -1.55 -16.31
C ARG A 105 1.31 -0.05 -16.32
N SER A 106 0.05 0.34 -16.51
CA SER A 106 -0.34 1.75 -16.42
C SER A 106 -0.27 2.31 -15.00
N ASN A 107 -0.34 1.44 -13.99
CA ASN A 107 -0.33 1.84 -12.59
C ASN A 107 0.59 0.93 -11.77
N LEU A 108 1.36 1.55 -10.86
CA LEU A 108 2.18 0.88 -9.86
C LEU A 108 1.82 1.42 -8.48
N VAL A 109 1.58 0.54 -7.52
CA VAL A 109 1.18 0.92 -6.17
C VAL A 109 2.14 0.32 -5.15
N ILE A 110 2.77 1.17 -4.35
CA ILE A 110 3.49 0.75 -3.15
C ILE A 110 2.45 0.64 -2.03
N VAL A 111 2.19 -0.59 -1.59
CA VAL A 111 1.24 -0.89 -0.52
C VAL A 111 2.01 -1.16 0.76
N THR A 112 1.96 -0.24 1.71
CA THR A 112 2.58 -0.43 3.02
C THR A 112 1.65 -1.26 3.90
N PRO A 113 2.07 -2.46 4.36
CA PRO A 113 1.21 -3.35 5.13
C PRO A 113 1.05 -2.87 6.58
N THR A 114 0.15 -3.51 7.32
CA THR A 114 0.03 -3.35 8.77
C THR A 114 1.18 -4.04 9.53
N GLY A 115 1.18 -3.97 10.85
CA GLY A 115 2.26 -4.52 11.68
C GLY A 115 2.58 -6.01 11.43
N THR A 116 1.56 -6.82 11.19
CA THR A 116 1.70 -8.26 10.90
C THR A 116 2.02 -8.59 9.44
N GLY A 117 2.18 -7.57 8.59
CA GLY A 117 2.32 -7.77 7.15
C GLY A 117 0.99 -7.90 6.40
N TRP A 118 -0.14 -7.80 7.09
CA TRP A 118 -1.46 -7.93 6.49
C TRP A 118 -1.80 -6.73 5.60
N ILE A 119 -2.41 -7.02 4.46
CA ILE A 119 -2.93 -6.06 3.49
C ILE A 119 -4.44 -6.29 3.38
N ASP A 120 -5.22 -5.22 3.39
CA ASP A 120 -6.67 -5.27 3.22
C ASP A 120 -7.06 -5.89 1.87
N PRO A 121 -7.69 -7.09 1.86
CA PRO A 121 -8.03 -7.78 0.63
C PRO A 121 -9.15 -7.09 -0.15
N GLU A 122 -10.08 -6.42 0.53
CA GLU A 122 -11.18 -5.70 -0.12
C GLU A 122 -10.67 -4.45 -0.81
N GLY A 123 -9.84 -3.65 -0.14
CA GLY A 123 -9.21 -2.45 -0.70
C GLY A 123 -8.32 -2.78 -1.89
N ARG A 124 -7.51 -3.87 -1.80
CA ARG A 124 -6.72 -4.37 -2.91
C ARG A 124 -7.62 -4.79 -4.08
N SER A 125 -8.63 -5.64 -3.84
CA SER A 125 -9.50 -6.14 -4.89
C SER A 125 -10.29 -5.02 -5.57
N ALA A 126 -10.78 -4.04 -4.80
CA ALA A 126 -11.44 -2.85 -5.34
C ALA A 126 -10.52 -2.07 -6.29
N MET A 127 -9.27 -1.86 -5.91
CA MET A 127 -8.27 -1.21 -6.75
C MET A 127 -8.04 -1.99 -8.06
N GLU A 128 -7.87 -3.32 -7.97
CA GLU A 128 -7.63 -4.18 -9.13
C GLU A 128 -8.83 -4.21 -10.09
N TYR A 129 -10.06 -4.23 -9.56
CA TYR A 129 -11.28 -4.10 -10.37
C TYR A 129 -11.37 -2.75 -11.07
N VAL A 130 -11.19 -1.64 -10.34
CA VAL A 130 -11.27 -0.28 -10.89
C VAL A 130 -10.23 -0.05 -11.97
N LEU A 131 -9.02 -0.57 -11.79
CA LEU A 131 -7.92 -0.47 -12.75
C LEU A 131 -7.94 -1.57 -13.82
N ARG A 132 -8.96 -2.46 -13.79
CA ARG A 132 -9.14 -3.58 -14.74
C ARG A 132 -7.92 -4.50 -14.82
N GLY A 133 -7.20 -4.68 -13.71
CA GLY A 133 -5.99 -5.48 -13.64
C GLY A 133 -4.74 -4.85 -14.26
N ASP A 134 -4.85 -3.66 -14.87
CA ASP A 134 -3.69 -2.91 -15.39
C ASP A 134 -2.94 -2.19 -14.28
N VAL A 135 -2.50 -2.99 -13.32
CA VAL A 135 -1.83 -2.55 -12.10
C VAL A 135 -0.82 -3.59 -11.63
N ALA A 136 0.29 -3.08 -11.11
CA ALA A 136 1.22 -3.83 -10.28
C ALA A 136 1.20 -3.26 -8.86
N SER A 137 1.32 -4.13 -7.86
CA SER A 137 1.47 -3.74 -6.46
C SER A 137 2.70 -4.38 -5.83
N VAL A 138 3.33 -3.67 -4.90
CA VAL A 138 4.46 -4.17 -4.13
C VAL A 138 4.27 -3.90 -2.66
N SER A 139 4.57 -4.90 -1.84
CA SER A 139 4.53 -4.81 -0.39
C SER A 139 5.71 -5.52 0.24
N VAL A 140 6.24 -4.97 1.32
CA VAL A 140 7.36 -5.55 2.07
C VAL A 140 6.98 -5.62 3.54
N GLN A 141 7.01 -6.83 4.09
CA GLN A 141 6.73 -7.05 5.51
C GLN A 141 7.88 -6.53 6.37
N TYR A 142 7.56 -5.84 7.46
CA TYR A 142 8.54 -5.29 8.38
C TYR A 142 8.49 -5.88 9.79
N SER A 143 7.40 -6.57 10.16
CA SER A 143 7.22 -7.15 11.50
C SER A 143 6.21 -8.30 11.47
N TYR A 144 6.18 -9.10 12.56
CA TYR A 144 5.10 -10.02 12.88
C TYR A 144 4.22 -9.50 14.04
N LEU A 145 4.54 -8.33 14.60
CA LEU A 145 3.82 -7.79 15.74
C LEU A 145 2.47 -7.21 15.33
N ALA A 146 1.47 -7.39 16.18
CA ALA A 146 0.19 -6.71 16.01
C ALA A 146 0.39 -5.19 15.96
N SER A 147 -0.40 -4.50 15.13
CA SER A 147 -0.19 -3.08 14.82
C SER A 147 -0.14 -2.17 16.04
N TRP A 148 -0.97 -2.43 17.08
CA TRP A 148 -0.96 -1.64 18.30
C TRP A 148 0.33 -1.83 19.12
N ILE A 149 0.92 -3.04 19.13
CA ILE A 149 2.21 -3.30 19.77
C ILE A 149 3.32 -2.61 18.99
N ALA A 150 3.33 -2.75 17.67
CA ALA A 150 4.32 -2.12 16.79
C ALA A 150 4.30 -0.59 16.93
N LEU A 151 3.12 0.03 17.01
CA LEU A 151 2.96 1.47 17.21
C LEU A 151 3.55 1.96 18.55
N LEU A 152 3.43 1.17 19.61
CA LEU A 152 3.90 1.54 20.96
C LEU A 152 5.37 1.24 21.19
N VAL A 153 5.89 0.15 20.62
CA VAL A 153 7.22 -0.38 20.96
C VAL A 153 8.28 -0.02 19.92
N ALA A 154 7.88 0.14 18.65
CA ALA A 154 8.82 0.39 17.55
C ALA A 154 8.16 1.14 16.38
N PRO A 155 7.67 2.35 16.58
CA PRO A 155 7.01 3.13 15.51
C PRO A 155 7.95 3.37 14.31
N ASP A 156 9.26 3.45 14.55
CA ASP A 156 10.25 3.75 13.50
C ASP A 156 10.57 2.57 12.57
N TYR A 157 10.34 1.33 13.02
CA TYR A 157 10.75 0.13 12.28
C TYR A 157 9.97 -0.06 10.97
N GLY A 158 8.67 0.21 10.99
CA GLY A 158 7.85 0.20 9.78
C GLY A 158 8.17 1.37 8.84
N ALA A 159 8.48 2.54 9.39
CA ALA A 159 8.85 3.71 8.62
C ALA A 159 10.20 3.53 7.89
N GLU A 160 11.18 2.88 8.51
CA GLU A 160 12.46 2.54 7.87
C GLU A 160 12.22 1.65 6.64
N THR A 161 11.50 0.54 6.79
CA THR A 161 11.17 -0.34 5.66
C THR A 161 10.39 0.41 4.57
N ALA A 162 9.43 1.25 4.94
CA ALA A 162 8.67 2.04 3.97
C ALA A 162 9.56 3.02 3.18
N ARG A 163 10.57 3.62 3.84
CA ARG A 163 11.56 4.50 3.19
C ARG A 163 12.44 3.76 2.20
N GLU A 164 12.97 2.60 2.59
CA GLU A 164 13.80 1.78 1.72
C GLU A 164 13.03 1.32 0.48
N VAL A 165 11.82 0.82 0.65
CA VAL A 165 10.96 0.40 -0.47
C VAL A 165 10.62 1.58 -1.38
N PHE A 166 10.24 2.73 -0.80
CA PHE A 166 9.98 3.92 -1.59
C PHE A 166 11.22 4.36 -2.36
N ALA A 167 12.36 4.46 -1.71
CA ALA A 167 13.61 4.89 -2.34
C ALA A 167 14.02 3.98 -3.50
N ALA A 168 13.96 2.66 -3.32
CA ALA A 168 14.30 1.69 -4.36
C ALA A 168 13.36 1.80 -5.57
N VAL A 169 12.04 1.75 -5.33
CA VAL A 169 11.03 1.80 -6.40
C VAL A 169 11.00 3.15 -7.09
N TYR A 170 10.99 4.26 -6.33
CA TYR A 170 10.95 5.61 -6.86
C TYR A 170 12.23 5.95 -7.64
N GLY A 171 13.40 5.52 -7.12
CA GLY A 171 14.68 5.71 -7.82
C GLY A 171 14.69 5.06 -9.19
N HIS A 172 14.23 3.81 -9.30
CA HIS A 172 14.09 3.14 -10.59
C HIS A 172 13.03 3.83 -11.47
N TRP A 173 11.87 4.15 -10.92
CA TRP A 173 10.75 4.80 -11.61
C TRP A 173 11.14 6.15 -12.21
N THR A 174 11.91 7.00 -11.53
CA THR A 174 12.39 8.29 -12.05
C THR A 174 13.42 8.14 -13.15
N GLY A 175 14.13 7.02 -13.20
CA GLY A 175 15.05 6.67 -14.29
C GLY A 175 14.35 6.26 -15.60
N LEU A 176 13.06 5.94 -15.56
CA LEU A 176 12.29 5.58 -16.73
C LEU A 176 11.82 6.81 -17.53
N PRO A 177 11.66 6.70 -18.87
CA PRO A 177 11.05 7.76 -19.67
C PRO A 177 9.66 8.13 -19.15
N ARG A 178 9.40 9.43 -18.99
CA ARG A 178 8.14 9.94 -18.40
C ARG A 178 6.88 9.49 -19.12
N ASP A 179 6.95 9.29 -20.41
CA ASP A 179 5.86 8.85 -21.27
C ASP A 179 5.58 7.35 -21.24
N ARG A 180 6.48 6.56 -20.64
CA ARG A 180 6.39 5.09 -20.61
C ARG A 180 6.26 4.50 -19.22
N ARG A 181 6.48 5.27 -18.17
CA ARG A 181 6.42 4.78 -16.80
C ARG A 181 4.99 4.73 -16.26
N PRO A 182 4.68 3.80 -15.36
CA PRO A 182 3.39 3.74 -14.71
C PRO A 182 3.12 4.99 -13.86
N ARG A 183 1.85 5.28 -13.61
CA ARG A 183 1.48 6.20 -12.54
C ARG A 183 1.78 5.54 -11.20
N LEU A 184 2.65 6.15 -10.41
CA LEU A 184 3.05 5.63 -9.11
C LEU A 184 2.13 6.18 -8.02
N TYR A 185 1.57 5.28 -7.21
CA TYR A 185 0.72 5.60 -6.06
C TYR A 185 1.24 4.95 -4.79
N LEU A 186 0.88 5.54 -3.66
CA LEU A 186 1.08 4.97 -2.33
C LEU A 186 -0.26 4.54 -1.75
N ASN A 187 -0.26 3.46 -1.00
CA ASN A 187 -1.42 2.96 -0.29
C ASN A 187 -1.03 2.43 1.10
N GLY A 188 -1.92 2.58 2.06
CA GLY A 188 -1.76 2.00 3.39
C GLY A 188 -3.03 2.10 4.20
N LEU A 189 -3.22 1.10 5.09
CA LEU A 189 -4.30 1.05 6.06
C LEU A 189 -3.73 1.10 7.47
N SER A 190 -4.31 1.94 8.35
CA SER A 190 -3.93 2.06 9.76
C SER A 190 -2.42 2.33 9.92
N LEU A 191 -1.67 1.48 10.60
CA LEU A 191 -0.21 1.60 10.73
C LEU A 191 0.51 1.61 9.37
N GLY A 192 -0.06 0.94 8.35
CA GLY A 192 0.43 1.04 6.98
C GLY A 192 0.29 2.46 6.41
N ALA A 193 -0.82 3.15 6.69
CA ALA A 193 -1.01 4.55 6.31
C ALA A 193 0.00 5.48 7.01
N PHE A 194 0.24 5.25 8.31
CA PHE A 194 1.24 5.97 9.09
C PHE A 194 2.65 5.82 8.51
N ASN A 195 3.10 4.59 8.25
CA ASN A 195 4.43 4.31 7.71
C ASN A 195 4.58 4.80 6.26
N SER A 196 3.52 4.69 5.46
CA SER A 196 3.48 5.21 4.10
C SER A 196 3.62 6.74 4.05
N ASP A 197 2.96 7.48 4.98
CA ASP A 197 3.12 8.93 5.13
C ASP A 197 4.56 9.35 5.50
N LEU A 198 5.32 8.44 6.14
CA LEU A 198 6.71 8.64 6.54
C LEU A 198 7.74 8.10 5.53
N SER A 199 7.29 7.52 4.41
CA SER A 199 8.17 6.83 3.45
C SER A 199 9.10 7.77 2.69
N HIS A 200 8.79 9.04 2.61
CA HIS A 200 9.61 10.05 1.91
C HIS A 200 9.36 11.46 2.46
N ASP A 201 10.29 12.36 2.18
CA ASP A 201 10.12 13.78 2.42
C ASP A 201 9.77 14.53 1.13
N LEU A 202 9.03 15.62 1.26
CA LEU A 202 8.55 16.42 0.12
C LEU A 202 9.68 16.83 -0.83
N HIS A 203 10.85 17.21 -0.29
CA HIS A 203 11.99 17.67 -1.10
C HIS A 203 12.54 16.58 -2.03
N GLN A 204 12.33 15.31 -1.72
CA GLN A 204 12.78 14.17 -2.54
C GLN A 204 11.92 13.99 -3.79
N VAL A 205 10.65 14.37 -3.73
CA VAL A 205 9.65 14.09 -4.79
C VAL A 205 9.15 15.33 -5.51
N ILE A 206 9.42 16.54 -5.01
CA ILE A 206 8.83 17.78 -5.54
C ILE A 206 9.18 18.06 -7.00
N ALA A 207 10.35 17.62 -7.45
CA ALA A 207 10.80 17.80 -8.83
C ALA A 207 10.12 16.83 -9.83
N ASP A 208 9.71 15.67 -9.35
CA ASP A 208 9.04 14.64 -10.14
C ASP A 208 8.05 13.84 -9.28
N PRO A 209 6.90 14.43 -8.92
CA PRO A 209 5.99 13.85 -7.95
C PRO A 209 5.33 12.58 -8.48
N HIS A 210 5.19 11.59 -7.60
CA HIS A 210 4.30 10.46 -7.83
C HIS A 210 2.84 10.94 -7.90
N ALA A 211 1.91 10.11 -8.37
CA ALA A 211 0.54 10.53 -8.67
C ALA A 211 -0.30 10.82 -7.41
N GLY A 212 0.04 10.23 -6.27
CA GLY A 212 -0.63 10.50 -5.00
C GLY A 212 -0.69 9.31 -4.06
N ALA A 213 -1.56 9.40 -3.05
CA ALA A 213 -1.72 8.40 -2.00
C ALA A 213 -3.19 8.19 -1.63
N LEU A 214 -3.51 6.95 -1.23
CA LEU A 214 -4.74 6.60 -0.52
C LEU A 214 -4.37 6.03 0.85
N TRP A 215 -4.69 6.76 1.91
CA TRP A 215 -4.43 6.38 3.28
C TRP A 215 -5.75 6.17 4.04
N SER A 216 -5.96 4.93 4.50
CA SER A 216 -7.19 4.53 5.18
C SER A 216 -6.95 4.39 6.68
N GLY A 217 -7.86 4.93 7.51
CA GLY A 217 -7.79 4.85 8.98
C GLY A 217 -6.43 5.26 9.55
N PRO A 218 -5.85 6.43 9.18
CA PRO A 218 -4.53 6.81 9.69
C PRO A 218 -4.59 6.99 11.20
N PRO A 219 -3.61 6.49 11.98
CA PRO A 219 -3.55 6.75 13.42
C PRO A 219 -3.47 8.26 13.72
N PHE A 220 -3.98 8.67 14.87
CA PHE A 220 -4.07 10.06 15.35
C PHE A 220 -2.75 10.85 15.30
N ASN A 221 -1.60 10.16 15.35
CA ASN A 221 -0.26 10.73 15.31
C ASN A 221 0.35 10.78 13.90
N SER A 222 -0.38 10.37 12.84
CA SER A 222 0.08 10.48 11.45
C SER A 222 0.38 11.93 11.09
N ARG A 223 1.57 12.18 10.54
CA ARG A 223 2.13 13.53 10.36
C ARG A 223 1.26 14.41 9.47
N THR A 224 0.98 13.96 8.26
CA THR A 224 0.20 14.73 7.29
C THR A 224 -1.25 14.86 7.74
N TRP A 225 -1.88 13.77 8.21
CA TRP A 225 -3.25 13.79 8.70
C TRP A 225 -3.44 14.79 9.83
N LYS A 226 -2.56 14.78 10.83
CA LYS A 226 -2.60 15.70 11.98
C LYS A 226 -2.49 17.16 11.54
N SER A 227 -1.56 17.47 10.66
CA SER A 227 -1.36 18.83 10.15
C SER A 227 -2.59 19.33 9.38
N VAL A 228 -3.06 18.55 8.40
CA VAL A 228 -4.17 19.01 7.53
C VAL A 228 -5.52 19.01 8.27
N THR A 229 -5.70 18.14 9.27
CA THR A 229 -6.91 18.14 10.09
C THR A 229 -6.93 19.33 11.06
N ALA A 230 -5.77 19.74 11.59
CA ALA A 230 -5.65 20.95 12.40
C ALA A 230 -5.97 22.21 11.59
N ASP A 231 -5.52 22.29 10.33
CA ASP A 231 -5.73 23.41 9.40
C ASP A 231 -7.02 23.27 8.57
N ARG A 232 -7.97 22.45 8.97
CA ARG A 232 -9.24 22.27 8.24
C ARG A 232 -10.07 23.53 8.23
N ILE A 233 -10.93 23.64 7.23
CA ILE A 233 -11.90 24.74 7.16
C ILE A 233 -12.78 24.74 8.41
N VAL A 234 -12.87 25.90 9.07
CA VAL A 234 -13.66 26.08 10.29
C VAL A 234 -15.10 25.65 10.07
N GLY A 235 -15.65 24.90 11.03
CA GLY A 235 -17.01 24.35 10.96
C GLY A 235 -17.11 22.99 10.27
N THR A 236 -16.04 22.46 9.68
CA THR A 236 -16.03 21.09 9.17
C THR A 236 -15.67 20.10 10.29
N PRO A 237 -16.34 18.92 10.36
CA PRO A 237 -16.08 17.97 11.43
C PRO A 237 -14.72 17.30 11.24
N VAL A 238 -14.08 16.87 12.34
CA VAL A 238 -12.77 16.20 12.32
C VAL A 238 -12.76 14.89 11.54
N TRP A 239 -13.91 14.21 11.48
CA TRP A 239 -14.08 12.94 10.75
C TRP A 239 -14.35 13.11 9.24
N ALA A 240 -14.72 14.32 8.80
CA ALA A 240 -14.86 14.69 7.39
C ALA A 240 -14.36 16.12 7.17
N PRO A 241 -13.08 16.40 7.43
CA PRO A 241 -12.54 17.73 7.32
C PRO A 241 -12.44 18.14 5.85
N ARG A 242 -12.61 19.44 5.59
CA ARG A 242 -12.25 20.03 4.31
C ARG A 242 -10.96 20.82 4.50
N PHE A 243 -10.01 20.62 3.59
CA PHE A 243 -8.71 21.27 3.63
C PHE A 243 -8.51 22.12 2.37
N ARG A 244 -8.33 23.43 2.58
CA ARG A 244 -8.20 24.41 1.49
C ARG A 244 -9.30 24.22 0.43
N ASP A 245 -8.97 24.33 -0.85
CA ASP A 245 -9.90 24.14 -1.97
C ASP A 245 -10.12 22.66 -2.36
N GLY A 246 -9.39 21.73 -1.73
CA GLY A 246 -9.44 20.31 -2.04
C GLY A 246 -8.75 19.90 -3.34
N SER A 247 -7.90 20.73 -3.92
CA SER A 247 -7.16 20.38 -5.14
C SER A 247 -6.09 19.30 -4.93
N VAL A 248 -5.57 19.17 -3.71
CA VAL A 248 -4.49 18.22 -3.37
C VAL A 248 -4.94 17.15 -2.40
N ILE A 249 -5.60 17.52 -1.30
CA ILE A 249 -6.00 16.60 -0.23
C ILE A 249 -7.51 16.63 -0.07
N ARG A 250 -8.12 15.42 -0.04
CA ARG A 250 -9.53 15.23 0.25
C ARG A 250 -9.74 14.15 1.28
N PHE A 251 -10.82 14.25 2.00
CA PHE A 251 -11.28 13.26 2.96
C PHE A 251 -12.58 12.62 2.48
N THR A 252 -12.74 11.34 2.79
CA THR A 252 -13.95 10.58 2.49
C THR A 252 -14.24 9.58 3.60
N THR A 253 -15.47 9.07 3.62
CA THR A 253 -15.96 8.13 4.61
C THR A 253 -16.64 6.96 3.91
N GLN A 254 -17.59 6.25 4.56
CA GLN A 254 -18.50 5.31 3.91
C GLN A 254 -19.32 5.96 2.78
N GLN A 255 -19.49 7.28 2.84
CA GLN A 255 -20.08 8.06 1.78
C GLN A 255 -18.96 8.72 0.97
N ASN A 256 -19.11 8.72 -0.35
CA ASN A 256 -18.16 9.39 -1.21
C ASN A 256 -18.30 10.91 -1.09
N LEU A 257 -17.38 11.55 -0.37
CA LEU A 257 -17.33 12.99 -0.17
C LEU A 257 -16.36 13.70 -1.13
N LEU A 258 -15.68 12.96 -2.00
CA LEU A 258 -14.62 13.51 -2.86
C LEU A 258 -15.13 14.59 -3.83
N ALA A 259 -16.41 14.55 -4.22
CA ALA A 259 -17.03 15.54 -5.09
C ALA A 259 -17.36 16.87 -4.40
N GLN A 260 -17.24 16.95 -3.06
CA GLN A 260 -17.56 18.18 -2.29
C GLN A 260 -16.44 19.25 -2.32
N ALA A 261 -15.32 18.96 -2.99
CA ALA A 261 -14.23 19.91 -3.14
C ALA A 261 -14.60 21.06 -4.09
N GLU A 262 -14.10 22.25 -3.80
CA GLU A 262 -14.35 23.46 -4.60
C GLU A 262 -13.54 23.50 -5.90
N ALA A 263 -12.31 22.95 -5.85
CA ALA A 263 -11.42 22.90 -7.01
C ALA A 263 -11.40 21.52 -7.68
N PRO A 264 -11.06 21.42 -8.97
CA PRO A 264 -10.70 20.15 -9.58
C PRO A 264 -9.42 19.59 -8.95
N TRP A 265 -9.19 18.27 -9.11
CA TRP A 265 -7.95 17.65 -8.69
C TRP A 265 -6.72 18.22 -9.41
N GLY A 266 -5.69 18.51 -8.64
CA GLY A 266 -4.36 18.76 -9.16
C GLY A 266 -3.66 17.48 -9.65
N PRO A 267 -2.39 17.60 -10.08
CA PRO A 267 -1.61 16.44 -10.55
C PRO A 267 -1.23 15.46 -9.43
N TYR A 268 -1.09 15.95 -8.20
CA TYR A 268 -0.79 15.15 -7.00
C TYR A 268 -2.04 15.07 -6.13
N ARG A 269 -2.41 13.86 -5.69
CA ARG A 269 -3.71 13.61 -5.04
C ARG A 269 -3.54 12.75 -3.80
N VAL A 270 -3.95 13.26 -2.66
CA VAL A 270 -4.01 12.49 -1.41
C VAL A 270 -5.46 12.35 -0.98
N VAL A 271 -5.86 11.13 -0.69
CA VAL A 271 -7.17 10.81 -0.13
C VAL A 271 -6.98 10.16 1.23
N PHE A 272 -7.63 10.72 2.23
CA PHE A 272 -7.83 10.08 3.51
C PHE A 272 -9.23 9.44 3.55
N LEU A 273 -9.28 8.12 3.71
CA LEU A 273 -10.51 7.38 3.98
C LEU A 273 -10.58 7.08 5.48
N GLN A 274 -11.56 7.63 6.17
CA GLN A 274 -11.68 7.48 7.61
C GLN A 274 -13.14 7.38 8.05
N TYR A 275 -13.39 6.66 9.13
CA TYR A 275 -14.72 6.48 9.65
C TYR A 275 -14.89 7.18 10.99
N PRO A 276 -16.05 7.83 11.26
CA PRO A 276 -16.28 8.54 12.53
C PRO A 276 -16.12 7.65 13.76
N SER A 277 -16.30 6.34 13.61
CA SER A 277 -16.19 5.34 14.67
C SER A 277 -14.78 4.77 14.88
N ASP A 278 -13.79 5.24 14.13
CA ASP A 278 -12.41 4.75 14.25
C ASP A 278 -11.74 5.34 15.49
N ALA A 279 -11.68 4.53 16.55
CA ALA A 279 -11.11 4.94 17.82
C ALA A 279 -9.59 5.22 17.75
N ILE A 280 -8.87 4.67 16.77
CA ILE A 280 -7.41 4.87 16.62
C ILE A 280 -7.12 6.19 15.91
N THR A 281 -7.89 6.51 14.88
CA THR A 281 -7.75 7.79 14.16
C THR A 281 -8.07 8.98 15.04
N PHE A 282 -9.09 8.86 15.90
CA PHE A 282 -9.58 9.97 16.74
C PHE A 282 -9.19 9.84 18.22
N TYR A 283 -8.21 9.00 18.52
CA TYR A 283 -7.69 8.91 19.89
C TYR A 283 -7.04 10.23 20.30
N ASP A 284 -7.41 10.70 21.50
CA ASP A 284 -6.78 11.86 22.12
C ASP A 284 -6.06 11.42 23.41
N PRO A 285 -4.73 11.38 23.43
CA PRO A 285 -3.98 10.97 24.61
C PRO A 285 -4.10 11.95 25.80
N ALA A 286 -4.70 13.13 25.56
CA ALA A 286 -4.90 14.15 26.60
C ALA A 286 -6.34 14.12 27.20
N SER A 287 -7.23 13.27 26.69
CA SER A 287 -8.63 13.15 27.15
C SER A 287 -8.80 12.10 28.25
#